data_ee2731f2b3e60fcb8d1d669668ea67eb
#
_entry.id   ee2731f2b3e60fcb8d1d669668ea67eb
#
_cell.length_a   1.000
_cell.length_b   1.000
_cell.length_c   1.000
_cell.angle_alpha   90.00
_cell.angle_beta   90.00
_cell.angle_gamma   90.00
#
_symmetry.space_group_name_H-M   'P 1'
#
loop_
_entity.id
_entity.type
_entity.pdbx_description
1 polymer ?
#
loop_
_entity_poly.entity_id
_entity_poly.type
_entity_poly.pdbx_seq_one_letter_code
_entity_poly.pdbx_strand_id
1 'polypeptide(L)'
;MTVVVDTSFILAVVLDPEDNHARAVEWINEVDEELVTSPLTLAELDHMVPKYAGEAAQHALWEDFDAGVYGVRWWADALTETLAIARRRPFLGLTDASLVALSGRLRTNRIATFDPHFRSVLTPDGEPFAMLPDDR
;
A
#
# COMPACT_ATOMS: atom_id res chain seq x y z
N MET A 1 -11.23 -11.52 -3.57
CA MET A 1 -9.86 -11.45 -3.03
C MET A 1 -9.48 -10.01 -2.75
N THR A 2 -8.59 -9.78 -1.85
CA THR A 2 -8.17 -8.44 -1.43
C THR A 2 -6.66 -8.31 -1.53
N VAL A 3 -6.19 -7.19 -2.08
CA VAL A 3 -4.77 -6.83 -2.14
C VAL A 3 -4.57 -5.58 -1.29
N VAL A 4 -3.62 -5.64 -0.38
CA VAL A 4 -3.16 -4.47 0.37
C VAL A 4 -2.23 -3.67 -0.53
N VAL A 5 -2.36 -2.34 -0.56
CA VAL A 5 -1.60 -1.49 -1.48
C VAL A 5 -0.68 -0.56 -0.70
N ASP A 6 0.60 -0.59 -1.04
CA ASP A 6 1.65 0.21 -0.44
C ASP A 6 1.86 1.54 -1.18
N THR A 7 2.43 2.50 -0.47
CA THR A 7 2.79 3.82 -1.00
C THR A 7 3.63 3.71 -2.28
N SER A 8 4.64 2.84 -2.30
CA SER A 8 5.53 2.71 -3.46
C SER A 8 4.79 2.30 -4.73
N PHE A 9 3.76 1.46 -4.60
CA PHE A 9 2.95 1.06 -5.75
C PHE A 9 2.12 2.22 -6.27
N ILE A 10 1.43 2.93 -5.39
CA ILE A 10 0.57 4.06 -5.82
C ILE A 10 1.43 5.18 -6.42
N LEU A 11 2.60 5.46 -5.84
CA LEU A 11 3.55 6.41 -6.43
C LEU A 11 3.95 6.00 -7.85
N ALA A 12 4.21 4.71 -8.09
CA ALA A 12 4.56 4.23 -9.42
C ALA A 12 3.39 4.41 -10.40
N VAL A 13 2.15 4.26 -9.95
CA VAL A 13 0.97 4.52 -10.79
C VAL A 13 0.87 6.01 -11.16
N VAL A 14 1.17 6.90 -10.21
CA VAL A 14 1.00 8.35 -10.37
C VAL A 14 2.18 9.01 -11.10
N LEU A 15 3.42 8.55 -10.81
CA LEU A 15 4.64 9.19 -11.29
C LEU A 15 5.13 8.55 -12.59
N ASP A 16 4.84 9.21 -13.73
CA ASP A 16 5.25 8.75 -15.06
C ASP A 16 6.76 8.46 -15.18
N PRO A 17 7.68 9.30 -14.62
CA PRO A 17 9.11 8.99 -14.68
C PRO A 17 9.57 7.85 -13.77
N GLU A 18 8.72 7.31 -12.92
CA GLU A 18 9.05 6.19 -12.04
C GLU A 18 9.37 4.94 -12.87
N ASP A 19 10.46 4.24 -12.55
CA ASP A 19 10.92 3.06 -13.30
C ASP A 19 9.86 1.97 -13.39
N ASN A 20 9.01 1.85 -12.37
CA ASN A 20 7.98 0.81 -12.30
C ASN A 20 6.62 1.27 -12.81
N HIS A 21 6.53 2.48 -13.38
CA HIS A 21 5.26 3.08 -13.79
C HIS A 21 4.48 2.19 -14.75
N ALA A 22 5.12 1.74 -15.84
CA ALA A 22 4.44 0.94 -16.86
C ALA A 22 3.89 -0.37 -16.28
N ARG A 23 4.66 -1.04 -15.43
CA ARG A 23 4.26 -2.30 -14.79
C ARG A 23 3.10 -2.10 -13.82
N ALA A 24 3.15 -1.01 -13.05
CA ALA A 24 2.09 -0.68 -12.11
C ALA A 24 0.78 -0.37 -12.83
N VAL A 25 0.83 0.45 -13.87
CA VAL A 25 -0.36 0.82 -14.66
C VAL A 25 -0.94 -0.40 -15.36
N GLU A 26 -0.11 -1.25 -15.96
CA GLU A 26 -0.58 -2.48 -16.58
C GLU A 26 -1.31 -3.37 -15.58
N TRP A 27 -0.71 -3.58 -14.40
CA TRP A 27 -1.30 -4.45 -13.39
C TRP A 27 -2.61 -3.89 -12.84
N ILE A 28 -2.66 -2.59 -12.53
CA ILE A 28 -3.86 -1.98 -11.94
C ILE A 28 -5.03 -2.00 -12.93
N ASN A 29 -4.75 -1.96 -14.23
CA ASN A 29 -5.79 -2.03 -15.26
C ASN A 29 -6.34 -3.44 -15.47
N GLU A 30 -5.60 -4.46 -15.05
CA GLU A 30 -5.98 -5.86 -15.20
C GLU A 30 -6.58 -6.47 -13.93
N VAL A 31 -6.23 -5.93 -12.75
CA VAL A 31 -6.64 -6.50 -11.48
C VAL A 31 -8.14 -6.35 -11.27
N ASP A 32 -8.78 -7.42 -10.82
CA ASP A 32 -10.19 -7.44 -10.46
C ASP A 32 -10.42 -7.63 -8.96
N GLU A 33 -9.34 -7.67 -8.19
CA GLU A 33 -9.40 -7.79 -6.73
C GLU A 33 -9.66 -6.42 -6.09
N GLU A 34 -10.22 -6.44 -4.88
CA GLU A 34 -10.37 -5.22 -4.09
C GLU A 34 -9.01 -4.72 -3.63
N LEU A 35 -8.74 -3.43 -3.86
CA LEU A 35 -7.49 -2.78 -3.45
C LEU A 35 -7.75 -1.96 -2.18
N VAL A 36 -6.99 -2.22 -1.13
CA VAL A 36 -7.22 -1.61 0.19
C VAL A 36 -5.90 -1.13 0.77
N THR A 37 -5.92 0.02 1.41
CA THR A 37 -4.75 0.57 2.08
C THR A 37 -5.14 1.16 3.44
N SER A 38 -4.16 1.67 4.18
CA SER A 38 -4.39 2.31 5.48
C SER A 38 -4.42 3.84 5.36
N PRO A 39 -5.01 4.54 6.34
CA PRO A 39 -4.95 6.01 6.37
C PRO A 39 -3.53 6.57 6.42
N LEU A 40 -2.57 5.82 6.98
CA LEU A 40 -1.19 6.26 7.04
C LEU A 40 -0.57 6.35 5.64
N THR A 41 -0.87 5.39 4.78
CA THR A 41 -0.47 5.44 3.36
C THR A 41 -1.07 6.66 2.67
N LEU A 42 -2.34 6.93 2.89
CA LEU A 42 -3.01 8.09 2.30
C LEU A 42 -2.34 9.39 2.72
N ALA A 43 -2.02 9.54 4.01
CA ALA A 43 -1.35 10.74 4.52
C ALA A 43 0.06 10.90 3.90
N GLU A 44 0.80 9.81 3.78
CA GLU A 44 2.13 9.83 3.18
C GLU A 44 2.06 10.22 1.70
N LEU A 45 1.12 9.65 0.94
CA LEU A 45 0.89 9.98 -0.46
C LEU A 45 0.50 11.46 -0.64
N ASP A 46 -0.37 11.96 0.23
CA ASP A 46 -0.83 13.35 0.17
C ASP A 46 0.32 14.34 0.37
N HIS A 47 1.34 13.93 1.13
CA HIS A 47 2.56 14.71 1.29
C HIS A 47 3.50 14.58 0.08
N MET A 48 3.69 13.38 -0.44
CA MET A 48 4.68 13.08 -1.48
C MET A 48 4.23 13.46 -2.88
N VAL A 49 2.98 13.20 -3.24
CA VAL A 49 2.49 13.38 -4.61
C VAL A 49 2.59 14.84 -5.08
N PRO A 50 2.12 15.85 -4.33
CA PRO A 50 2.25 17.22 -4.79
C PRO A 50 3.70 17.68 -4.91
N LYS A 51 4.59 17.13 -4.06
CA LYS A 51 6.01 17.47 -4.08
C LYS A 51 6.69 16.97 -5.36
N TYR A 52 6.34 15.76 -5.83
CA TYR A 52 7.01 15.14 -6.98
C TYR A 52 6.25 15.26 -8.29
N ALA A 53 4.92 15.44 -8.25
CA ALA A 53 4.07 15.41 -9.44
C ALA A 53 3.14 16.63 -9.55
N GLY A 54 3.12 17.51 -8.56
CA GLY A 54 2.33 18.73 -8.59
C GLY A 54 0.93 18.61 -8.04
N GLU A 55 0.26 19.73 -7.92
CA GLU A 55 -1.05 19.86 -7.30
C GLU A 55 -2.15 19.14 -8.10
N ALA A 56 -2.08 19.16 -9.43
CA ALA A 56 -3.06 18.48 -10.26
C ALA A 56 -3.05 16.96 -10.03
N ALA A 57 -1.85 16.37 -9.87
CA ALA A 57 -1.73 14.96 -9.55
C ALA A 57 -2.27 14.65 -8.16
N GLN A 58 -2.08 15.53 -7.20
CA GLN A 58 -2.66 15.39 -5.86
C GLN A 58 -4.18 15.35 -5.92
N HIS A 59 -4.80 16.27 -6.66
CA HIS A 59 -6.26 16.31 -6.81
C HIS A 59 -6.78 15.07 -7.53
N ALA A 60 -6.07 14.57 -8.54
CA ALA A 60 -6.43 13.34 -9.22
C ALA A 60 -6.38 12.13 -8.27
N LEU A 61 -5.39 12.09 -7.39
CA LEU A 61 -5.29 11.06 -6.37
C LEU A 61 -6.48 11.11 -5.39
N TRP A 62 -6.87 12.30 -4.94
CA TRP A 62 -8.05 12.46 -4.10
C TRP A 62 -9.30 11.93 -4.78
N GLU A 63 -9.45 12.20 -6.08
CA GLU A 63 -10.57 11.69 -6.86
C GLU A 63 -10.59 10.17 -6.94
N ASP A 64 -9.43 9.54 -7.09
CA ASP A 64 -9.31 8.08 -7.10
C ASP A 64 -9.75 7.47 -5.77
N PHE A 65 -9.35 8.08 -4.65
CA PHE A 65 -9.80 7.62 -3.33
C PHE A 65 -11.29 7.84 -3.13
N ASP A 66 -11.81 8.99 -3.56
CA ASP A 66 -13.23 9.31 -3.45
C ASP A 66 -14.09 8.37 -4.30
N ALA A 67 -13.59 7.99 -5.47
CA ALA A 67 -14.25 7.05 -6.37
C ALA A 67 -14.15 5.59 -5.94
N GLY A 68 -13.35 5.29 -4.91
CA GLY A 68 -13.21 3.94 -4.39
C GLY A 68 -12.24 3.06 -5.17
N VAL A 69 -11.32 3.63 -5.95
CA VAL A 69 -10.25 2.86 -6.60
C VAL A 69 -9.45 2.12 -5.55
N TYR A 70 -9.17 2.80 -4.44
CA TYR A 70 -8.55 2.20 -3.26
C TYR A 70 -9.48 2.37 -2.08
N GLY A 71 -9.81 1.27 -1.39
CA GLY A 71 -10.49 1.34 -0.10
C GLY A 71 -9.51 1.73 1.00
N VAL A 72 -9.99 2.43 2.02
CA VAL A 72 -9.19 2.79 3.19
C VAL A 72 -9.80 2.13 4.41
N ARG A 73 -9.02 1.34 5.14
CA ARG A 73 -9.49 0.59 6.30
C ARG A 73 -8.68 0.93 7.54
N TRP A 74 -9.39 1.18 8.62
CA TRP A 74 -8.85 1.34 9.95
C TRP A 74 -9.87 0.76 10.93
N TRP A 75 -9.42 0.12 11.99
CA TRP A 75 -10.30 -0.53 12.96
C TRP A 75 -9.89 -0.14 14.37
N ALA A 76 -10.71 -0.50 15.36
CA ALA A 76 -10.53 0.01 16.73
C ALA A 76 -9.14 -0.29 17.32
N ASP A 77 -8.58 -1.47 17.03
CA ASP A 77 -7.28 -1.88 17.55
C ASP A 77 -6.13 -1.67 16.58
N ALA A 78 -6.36 -0.97 15.47
CA ALA A 78 -5.37 -0.84 14.40
C ALA A 78 -4.08 -0.19 14.88
N LEU A 79 -4.17 0.88 15.66
CA LEU A 79 -2.98 1.57 16.16
C LEU A 79 -2.17 0.67 17.09
N THR A 80 -2.83 -0.02 18.01
CA THR A 80 -2.17 -0.93 18.95
C THR A 80 -1.44 -2.06 18.19
N GLU A 81 -2.11 -2.67 17.21
CA GLU A 81 -1.52 -3.74 16.41
C GLU A 81 -0.36 -3.22 15.55
N THR A 82 -0.52 -2.04 14.95
CA THR A 82 0.53 -1.40 14.14
C THR A 82 1.77 -1.11 14.98
N LEU A 83 1.59 -0.53 16.16
CA LEU A 83 2.71 -0.22 17.05
C LEU A 83 3.43 -1.48 17.51
N ALA A 84 2.70 -2.57 17.78
CA ALA A 84 3.31 -3.84 18.16
C ALA A 84 4.23 -4.38 17.05
N ILE A 85 3.77 -4.30 15.80
CA ILE A 85 4.57 -4.72 14.64
C ILE A 85 5.79 -3.81 14.46
N ALA A 86 5.61 -2.50 14.54
CA ALA A 86 6.70 -1.54 14.40
C ALA A 86 7.78 -1.73 15.46
N ARG A 87 7.41 -2.06 16.70
CA ARG A 87 8.38 -2.32 17.75
C ARG A 87 9.21 -3.58 17.48
N ARG A 88 8.61 -4.61 16.90
CA ARG A 88 9.31 -5.86 16.55
C ARG A 88 10.13 -5.74 15.27
N ARG A 89 9.75 -4.85 14.37
CA ARG A 89 10.38 -4.64 13.07
C ARG A 89 10.54 -3.14 12.82
N PRO A 90 11.42 -2.45 13.57
CA PRO A 90 11.52 -0.98 13.48
C PRO A 90 11.88 -0.46 12.09
N PHE A 91 12.55 -1.28 11.27
CA PHE A 91 12.92 -0.86 9.90
C PHE A 91 11.72 -0.58 9.01
N LEU A 92 10.54 -1.11 9.35
CA LEU A 92 9.32 -0.86 8.57
C LEU A 92 8.83 0.58 8.72
N GLY A 93 8.92 1.15 9.92
CA GLY A 93 8.21 2.37 10.25
C GLY A 93 6.71 2.13 10.39
N LEU A 94 5.96 3.19 10.74
CA LEU A 94 4.54 3.05 11.05
C LEU A 94 3.68 2.76 9.81
N THR A 95 3.98 3.40 8.67
CA THR A 95 3.17 3.20 7.46
C THR A 95 3.21 1.75 7.02
N ASP A 96 4.42 1.19 6.85
CA ASP A 96 4.55 -0.21 6.41
C ASP A 96 4.02 -1.17 7.47
N ALA A 97 4.26 -0.88 8.76
CA ALA A 97 3.71 -1.70 9.84
C ALA A 97 2.18 -1.71 9.83
N SER A 98 1.53 -0.59 9.46
CA SER A 98 0.09 -0.54 9.34
C SER A 98 -0.43 -1.45 8.23
N LEU A 99 0.34 -1.62 7.16
CA LEU A 99 -0.04 -2.50 6.06
C LEU A 99 0.13 -3.96 6.43
N VAL A 100 1.14 -4.30 7.21
CA VAL A 100 1.27 -5.65 7.78
C VAL A 100 0.09 -5.96 8.70
N ALA A 101 -0.29 -5.02 9.57
CA ALA A 101 -1.45 -5.18 10.43
C ALA A 101 -2.74 -5.36 9.62
N LEU A 102 -2.90 -4.54 8.57
CA LEU A 102 -4.06 -4.61 7.68
C LEU A 102 -4.15 -5.96 6.97
N SER A 103 -3.02 -6.50 6.50
CA SER A 103 -2.98 -7.82 5.87
C SER A 103 -3.51 -8.91 6.81
N GLY A 104 -3.15 -8.83 8.08
CA GLY A 104 -3.68 -9.74 9.10
C GLY A 104 -5.18 -9.57 9.31
N ARG A 105 -5.63 -8.33 9.39
CA ARG A 105 -7.07 -8.02 9.56
C ARG A 105 -7.91 -8.55 8.40
N LEU A 106 -7.40 -8.44 7.18
CA LEU A 106 -8.10 -8.88 5.97
C LEU A 106 -7.79 -10.32 5.58
N ARG A 107 -6.90 -10.98 6.31
CA ARG A 107 -6.46 -12.36 6.06
C ARG A 107 -5.96 -12.56 4.63
N THR A 108 -5.10 -11.65 4.18
CA THR A 108 -4.46 -11.74 2.87
C THR A 108 -2.95 -11.61 3.01
N ASN A 109 -2.22 -12.33 2.15
CA ASN A 109 -0.77 -12.18 2.03
C ASN A 109 -0.39 -11.42 0.75
N ARG A 110 -1.38 -10.91 0.02
CA ARG A 110 -1.18 -10.24 -1.26
C ARG A 110 -1.00 -8.75 -1.03
N ILE A 111 0.13 -8.21 -1.50
CA ILE A 111 0.45 -6.79 -1.37
C ILE A 111 1.00 -6.25 -2.69
N ALA A 112 0.46 -5.11 -3.14
CA ALA A 112 0.98 -4.41 -4.30
C ALA A 112 2.04 -3.42 -3.80
N THR A 113 3.30 -3.69 -4.14
CA THR A 113 4.44 -2.91 -3.65
C THR A 113 5.67 -3.16 -4.51
N PHE A 114 6.57 -2.17 -4.51
CA PHE A 114 7.92 -2.31 -5.05
C PHE A 114 8.98 -2.18 -3.96
N ASP A 115 8.56 -2.15 -2.69
CA ASP A 115 9.48 -2.03 -1.56
C ASP A 115 9.94 -3.41 -1.08
N PRO A 116 11.26 -3.70 -1.15
CA PRO A 116 11.77 -5.01 -0.74
C PRO A 116 11.62 -5.31 0.75
N HIS A 117 11.27 -4.34 1.58
CA HIS A 117 11.03 -4.57 3.02
C HIS A 117 10.02 -5.70 3.25
N PHE A 118 9.03 -5.84 2.39
CA PHE A 118 8.01 -6.88 2.54
C PHE A 118 8.51 -8.28 2.24
N ARG A 119 9.73 -8.43 1.68
CA ARG A 119 10.40 -9.74 1.56
C ARG A 119 10.97 -10.22 2.90
N SER A 120 11.14 -9.31 3.85
CA SER A 120 11.84 -9.58 5.11
C SER A 120 10.88 -9.77 6.29
N VAL A 121 9.58 -9.77 6.05
CA VAL A 121 8.56 -9.91 7.10
C VAL A 121 7.52 -10.93 6.67
N LEU A 122 6.83 -11.48 7.67
CA LEU A 122 5.69 -12.35 7.46
C LEU A 122 4.40 -11.61 7.80
N THR A 123 3.29 -12.09 7.26
CA THR A 123 1.96 -11.64 7.72
C THR A 123 1.76 -12.02 9.18
N PRO A 124 0.81 -11.41 9.89
CA PRO A 124 0.47 -11.84 11.25
C PRO A 124 0.11 -13.32 11.37
N ASP A 125 -0.39 -13.93 10.28
CA ASP A 125 -0.70 -15.37 10.23
C ASP A 125 0.52 -16.23 9.92
N GLY A 126 1.71 -15.63 9.77
CA GLY A 126 2.96 -16.37 9.55
C GLY A 126 3.26 -16.73 8.10
N GLU A 127 2.59 -16.11 7.13
CA GLU A 127 2.81 -16.38 5.71
C GLU A 127 3.76 -15.36 5.07
N PRO A 128 4.57 -15.76 4.08
CA PRO A 128 5.29 -14.80 3.26
C PRO A 128 4.32 -13.95 2.45
N PHE A 129 4.72 -12.69 2.20
CA PHE A 129 3.95 -11.83 1.30
C PHE A 129 4.16 -12.23 -0.15
N ALA A 130 3.07 -12.26 -0.91
CA ALA A 130 3.11 -12.28 -2.36
C ALA A 130 3.13 -10.82 -2.83
N MET A 131 4.27 -10.36 -3.35
CA MET A 131 4.46 -8.97 -3.77
C MET A 131 4.06 -8.81 -5.24
N LEU A 132 3.03 -8.01 -5.48
CA LEU A 132 2.50 -7.78 -6.82
C LEU A 132 2.98 -6.45 -7.36
N PRO A 133 3.24 -6.33 -8.66
CA PRO A 133 3.00 -7.32 -9.70
C PRO A 133 4.10 -8.38 -9.89
N ASP A 134 5.19 -8.33 -9.11
CA ASP A 134 6.36 -9.19 -9.33
C ASP A 134 6.05 -10.69 -9.16
N ASP A 135 5.22 -11.03 -8.20
CA ASP A 135 4.92 -12.43 -7.82
C ASP A 135 3.62 -12.96 -8.45
N ARG A 136 3.14 -12.34 -9.49
CA ARG A 136 1.92 -12.81 -10.13
C ARG A 136 2.16 -14.00 -11.06
#